data_3fa5d10ccfa04a099a084b18aa401c19
#
_entry.id   3fa5d10ccfa04a099a084b18aa401c19
#
_cell.length_a   1.000
_cell.length_b   1.000
_cell.length_c   1.000
_cell.angle_alpha   90.00
_cell.angle_beta   90.00
_cell.angle_gamma   90.00
#
_symmetry.space_group_name_H-M   'P 1'
#
loop_
_entity.id
_entity.type
_entity.pdbx_description
1 polymer ?
#
loop_
_entity_poly.entity_id
_entity_poly.type
_entity_poly.pdbx_seq_one_letter_code
_entity_poly.pdbx_strand_id
1 'polypeptide(L)'
;EDYSNWQKTDLHELIDAELVKEPTDKNVVKAIRKLAKGADELVIATDFDREGELIGLEALEQMLEANPKLGTREETEAGTLKVRRARYSALTKEEIERAFSELDYLSYPLANAGAARQDIDLLWGATLTRAVSLATRRFGSNFLSVGRVQSPTLGLIVEREMERRAHVPKPFWEVFAKFEHPDGSFEAHHAVDKFWERSEADAALAGTASPGVVKSVTARKTTRKPPTPYNTTAFTTDASSRLGITPASAMRIAEDLYMDGFISYPR
;
A
#
# COMPACT_ATOMS: atom_id res chain seq x y z
N GLU A 1 -1.89 28.72 -12.54
CA GLU A 1 -1.02 29.92 -12.64
C GLU A 1 -1.40 30.98 -11.60
N ASP A 2 -2.68 31.13 -11.26
CA ASP A 2 -3.18 32.19 -10.37
C ASP A 2 -2.67 32.08 -8.93
N TYR A 3 -2.29 30.86 -8.50
CA TYR A 3 -1.82 30.58 -7.14
C TYR A 3 -0.29 30.34 -7.06
N SER A 4 0.50 30.86 -8.00
CA SER A 4 1.96 30.58 -8.02
C SER A 4 2.74 31.30 -6.89
N ASN A 5 2.25 32.41 -6.39
CA ASN A 5 2.89 33.18 -5.33
C ASN A 5 2.41 32.76 -3.94
N TRP A 6 3.16 31.91 -3.26
CA TRP A 6 2.81 31.37 -1.94
C TRP A 6 2.57 32.41 -0.85
N GLN A 7 3.28 33.55 -0.90
CA GLN A 7 3.19 34.61 0.12
C GLN A 7 1.98 35.52 -0.05
N LYS A 8 1.43 35.57 -1.27
CA LYS A 8 0.29 36.46 -1.60
C LYS A 8 -1.04 35.71 -1.71
N THR A 9 -0.99 34.41 -1.88
CA THR A 9 -2.20 33.56 -2.01
C THR A 9 -2.80 33.31 -0.64
N ASP A 10 -4.07 33.60 -0.49
CA ASP A 10 -4.84 33.17 0.68
C ASP A 10 -4.98 31.63 0.65
N LEU A 11 -4.63 30.98 1.77
CA LEU A 11 -4.73 29.53 1.88
C LEU A 11 -6.18 29.04 1.84
N HIS A 12 -7.15 29.85 2.24
CA HIS A 12 -8.57 29.53 2.14
C HIS A 12 -9.02 29.46 0.68
N GLU A 13 -8.53 30.34 -0.18
CA GLU A 13 -8.85 30.33 -1.61
C GLU A 13 -8.34 29.04 -2.30
N LEU A 14 -7.27 28.42 -1.78
CA LEU A 14 -6.76 27.17 -2.32
C LEU A 14 -7.68 25.99 -2.03
N ILE A 15 -8.43 26.01 -0.92
CA ILE A 15 -9.34 24.93 -0.55
C ILE A 15 -10.52 24.87 -1.51
N ASP A 16 -10.98 26.04 -1.94
CA ASP A 16 -12.13 26.23 -2.84
C ASP A 16 -11.71 26.39 -4.32
N ALA A 17 -10.43 26.19 -4.62
CA ALA A 17 -9.91 26.37 -5.97
C ALA A 17 -10.49 25.33 -6.94
N GLU A 18 -10.94 25.79 -8.09
CA GLU A 18 -11.36 24.92 -9.18
C GLU A 18 -10.15 24.15 -9.74
N LEU A 19 -10.26 22.82 -9.73
CA LEU A 19 -9.22 21.94 -10.27
C LEU A 19 -9.42 21.73 -11.76
N VAL A 20 -8.46 22.15 -12.55
CA VAL A 20 -8.45 21.99 -14.01
C VAL A 20 -7.57 20.80 -14.36
N LYS A 21 -8.15 19.81 -15.03
CA LYS A 21 -7.41 18.65 -15.55
C LYS A 21 -6.81 18.98 -16.91
N GLU A 22 -5.49 18.93 -16.99
CA GLU A 22 -4.76 19.06 -18.25
C GLU A 22 -4.05 17.75 -18.60
N PRO A 23 -4.13 17.33 -19.89
CA PRO A 23 -3.44 16.10 -20.30
C PRO A 23 -1.91 16.31 -20.26
N THR A 24 -1.23 15.38 -19.65
CA THR A 24 0.25 15.36 -19.57
C THR A 24 0.89 15.21 -20.96
N ASP A 25 0.29 14.40 -21.84
CA ASP A 25 0.72 14.23 -23.23
C ASP A 25 -0.41 14.52 -24.22
N LYS A 26 -0.34 15.69 -24.82
CA LYS A 26 -1.32 16.14 -25.84
C LYS A 26 -1.29 15.27 -27.11
N ASN A 27 -0.18 14.59 -27.41
CA ASN A 27 -0.09 13.71 -28.58
C ASN A 27 -0.88 12.42 -28.37
N VAL A 28 -0.84 11.88 -27.15
CA VAL A 28 -1.64 10.70 -26.79
C VAL A 28 -3.14 11.03 -26.91
N VAL A 29 -3.59 12.16 -26.36
CA VAL A 29 -4.99 12.59 -26.48
C VAL A 29 -5.39 12.77 -27.94
N LYS A 30 -4.52 13.40 -28.76
CA LYS A 30 -4.76 13.58 -30.20
C LYS A 30 -4.88 12.23 -30.93
N ALA A 31 -4.05 11.25 -30.58
CA ALA A 31 -4.09 9.91 -31.18
C ALA A 31 -5.37 9.18 -30.78
N ILE A 32 -5.75 9.20 -29.50
CA ILE A 32 -6.99 8.59 -28.98
C ILE A 32 -8.21 9.19 -29.69
N ARG A 33 -8.33 10.53 -29.75
CA ARG A 33 -9.42 11.21 -30.45
C ARG A 33 -9.47 10.86 -31.94
N LYS A 34 -8.32 10.72 -32.59
CA LYS A 34 -8.26 10.33 -34.01
C LYS A 34 -8.80 8.92 -34.24
N LEU A 35 -8.39 7.97 -33.40
CA LEU A 35 -8.83 6.57 -33.48
C LEU A 35 -10.33 6.43 -33.17
N ALA A 36 -10.82 7.16 -32.16
CA ALA A 36 -12.21 7.13 -31.76
C ALA A 36 -13.19 7.53 -32.88
N LYS A 37 -12.82 8.43 -33.81
CA LYS A 37 -13.68 8.91 -34.90
C LYS A 37 -14.18 7.79 -35.81
N GLY A 38 -13.42 6.71 -35.96
CA GLY A 38 -13.77 5.57 -36.79
C GLY A 38 -14.21 4.33 -36.02
N ALA A 39 -14.33 4.43 -34.69
CA ALA A 39 -14.69 3.31 -33.86
C ALA A 39 -16.24 3.15 -33.77
N ASP A 40 -16.71 1.93 -33.84
CA ASP A 40 -18.10 1.57 -33.56
C ASP A 40 -18.30 1.08 -32.14
N GLU A 41 -17.23 0.53 -31.54
CA GLU A 41 -17.17 0.04 -30.15
C GLU A 41 -15.83 0.39 -29.53
N LEU A 42 -15.82 0.51 -28.19
CA LEU A 42 -14.63 0.74 -27.36
C LEU A 42 -14.52 -0.32 -26.27
N VAL A 43 -13.31 -0.81 -26.06
CA VAL A 43 -12.99 -1.66 -24.91
C VAL A 43 -11.90 -0.99 -24.10
N ILE A 44 -12.23 -0.63 -22.86
CA ILE A 44 -11.28 -0.11 -21.89
C ILE A 44 -10.55 -1.30 -21.25
N ALA A 45 -9.23 -1.31 -21.36
CA ALA A 45 -8.37 -2.42 -20.90
C ALA A 45 -7.17 -1.90 -20.07
N THR A 46 -7.44 -0.97 -19.15
CA THR A 46 -6.48 -0.49 -18.15
C THR A 46 -6.39 -1.46 -16.98
N ASP A 47 -5.41 -1.31 -16.10
CA ASP A 47 -5.28 -2.13 -14.87
C ASP A 47 -6.57 -2.10 -14.04
N PHE A 48 -6.85 -3.20 -13.34
CA PHE A 48 -8.10 -3.33 -12.59
C PHE A 48 -7.93 -2.79 -11.16
N ASP A 49 -7.76 -1.47 -11.06
CA ASP A 49 -7.83 -0.73 -9.80
C ASP A 49 -8.55 0.62 -10.01
N ARG A 50 -8.72 1.42 -8.94
CA ARG A 50 -9.41 2.72 -9.00
C ARG A 50 -8.69 3.73 -9.90
N GLU A 51 -7.37 3.63 -10.02
CA GLU A 51 -6.56 4.51 -10.86
C GLU A 51 -6.71 4.13 -12.33
N GLY A 52 -6.67 2.82 -12.64
CA GLY A 52 -6.95 2.31 -13.97
C GLY A 52 -8.39 2.58 -14.43
N GLU A 53 -9.39 2.50 -13.54
CA GLU A 53 -10.76 2.89 -13.86
C GLU A 53 -10.87 4.41 -14.16
N LEU A 54 -10.15 5.25 -13.40
CA LEU A 54 -10.10 6.70 -13.64
C LEU A 54 -9.42 7.02 -14.97
N ILE A 55 -8.26 6.41 -15.26
CA ILE A 55 -7.56 6.57 -16.55
C ILE A 55 -8.48 6.14 -17.70
N GLY A 56 -9.19 5.02 -17.53
CA GLY A 56 -10.17 4.54 -18.49
C GLY A 56 -11.32 5.52 -18.73
N LEU A 57 -11.85 6.13 -17.67
CA LEU A 57 -12.90 7.14 -17.74
C LEU A 57 -12.42 8.42 -18.42
N GLU A 58 -11.27 8.94 -18.05
CA GLU A 58 -10.69 10.16 -18.65
C GLU A 58 -10.40 9.96 -20.14
N ALA A 59 -9.86 8.80 -20.52
CA ALA A 59 -9.68 8.45 -21.93
C ALA A 59 -11.01 8.34 -22.66
N LEU A 60 -12.02 7.71 -22.05
CA LEU A 60 -13.36 7.59 -22.61
C LEU A 60 -14.00 8.96 -22.88
N GLU A 61 -13.94 9.90 -21.96
CA GLU A 61 -14.45 11.26 -22.13
C GLU A 61 -13.86 11.93 -23.38
N GLN A 62 -12.54 11.79 -23.58
CA GLN A 62 -11.88 12.31 -24.80
C GLN A 62 -12.37 11.61 -26.10
N MET A 63 -12.72 10.34 -26.02
CA MET A 63 -13.23 9.57 -27.16
C MET A 63 -14.69 9.92 -27.48
N LEU A 64 -15.54 10.11 -26.46
CA LEU A 64 -16.94 10.50 -26.64
C LEU A 64 -17.07 11.90 -27.25
N GLU A 65 -16.22 12.85 -26.81
CA GLU A 65 -16.14 14.18 -27.44
C GLU A 65 -15.78 14.11 -28.94
N ALA A 66 -14.91 13.18 -29.33
CA ALA A 66 -14.45 13.03 -30.69
C ALA A 66 -15.44 12.24 -31.57
N ASN A 67 -16.25 11.36 -30.98
CA ASN A 67 -17.23 10.50 -31.64
C ASN A 67 -18.51 10.32 -30.82
N PRO A 68 -19.49 11.24 -30.94
CA PRO A 68 -20.75 11.19 -30.20
C PRO A 68 -21.62 9.96 -30.55
N LYS A 69 -21.31 9.22 -31.63
CA LYS A 69 -22.03 7.97 -31.96
C LYS A 69 -21.79 6.84 -30.97
N LEU A 70 -20.72 6.94 -30.16
CA LEU A 70 -20.41 5.99 -29.10
C LEU A 70 -21.32 6.14 -27.88
N GLY A 71 -22.02 7.27 -27.76
CA GLY A 71 -22.93 7.60 -26.68
C GLY A 71 -22.52 8.83 -25.89
N THR A 72 -23.34 9.20 -24.91
CA THR A 72 -23.02 10.23 -23.92
C THR A 72 -22.41 9.59 -22.66
N ARG A 73 -21.91 10.43 -21.74
CA ARG A 73 -21.42 9.97 -20.42
C ARG A 73 -22.52 9.25 -19.65
N GLU A 74 -23.73 9.79 -19.63
CA GLU A 74 -24.89 9.23 -18.93
C GLU A 74 -25.30 7.87 -19.51
N GLU A 75 -25.27 7.73 -20.83
CA GLU A 75 -25.54 6.45 -21.50
C GLU A 75 -24.48 5.40 -21.19
N THR A 76 -23.20 5.79 -21.12
CA THR A 76 -22.12 4.87 -20.80
C THR A 76 -22.13 4.49 -19.31
N GLU A 77 -22.54 5.39 -18.41
CA GLU A 77 -22.76 5.12 -17.00
C GLU A 77 -23.96 4.18 -16.77
N ALA A 78 -25.02 4.33 -17.54
CA ALA A 78 -26.15 3.42 -17.53
C ALA A 78 -25.86 2.03 -18.14
N GLY A 79 -24.72 1.88 -18.82
CA GLY A 79 -24.28 0.64 -19.45
C GLY A 79 -24.73 0.51 -20.91
N THR A 80 -23.86 0.91 -21.84
CA THR A 80 -24.05 0.69 -23.27
C THR A 80 -23.19 -0.45 -23.80
N LEU A 81 -23.67 -1.18 -24.77
CA LEU A 81 -22.88 -2.23 -25.42
C LEU A 81 -21.70 -1.70 -26.26
N LYS A 82 -21.71 -0.40 -26.59
CA LYS A 82 -20.65 0.23 -27.39
C LYS A 82 -19.38 0.56 -26.58
N VAL A 83 -19.49 0.62 -25.25
CA VAL A 83 -18.36 0.88 -24.36
C VAL A 83 -18.31 -0.21 -23.29
N ARG A 84 -17.26 -1.01 -23.34
CA ARG A 84 -17.11 -2.18 -22.47
C ARG A 84 -15.78 -2.14 -21.75
N ARG A 85 -15.66 -2.95 -20.73
CA ARG A 85 -14.47 -3.04 -19.86
C ARG A 85 -13.93 -4.48 -19.83
N ALA A 86 -12.67 -4.65 -20.23
CA ALA A 86 -11.95 -5.90 -20.02
C ALA A 86 -11.27 -5.85 -18.64
N ARG A 87 -11.59 -6.79 -17.76
CA ARG A 87 -11.02 -6.90 -16.40
C ARG A 87 -10.11 -8.11 -16.33
N TYR A 88 -8.84 -7.87 -16.07
CA TYR A 88 -7.81 -8.90 -15.89
C TYR A 88 -6.98 -8.63 -14.66
N SER A 89 -6.48 -9.70 -14.05
CA SER A 89 -5.62 -9.64 -12.87
C SER A 89 -4.18 -10.08 -13.16
N ALA A 90 -3.91 -10.60 -14.35
CA ALA A 90 -2.59 -11.00 -14.80
C ALA A 90 -2.47 -10.82 -16.33
N LEU A 91 -1.25 -10.61 -16.82
CA LEU A 91 -0.97 -10.44 -18.26
C LEU A 91 -0.61 -11.77 -18.93
N THR A 92 -1.29 -12.85 -18.55
CA THR A 92 -1.17 -14.13 -19.24
C THR A 92 -2.14 -14.21 -20.40
N LYS A 93 -1.82 -15.02 -21.40
CA LYS A 93 -2.67 -15.19 -22.58
C LYS A 93 -4.10 -15.62 -22.20
N GLU A 94 -4.19 -16.62 -21.33
CA GLU A 94 -5.46 -17.20 -20.88
C GLU A 94 -6.34 -16.16 -20.16
N GLU A 95 -5.74 -15.35 -19.29
CA GLU A 95 -6.46 -14.32 -18.53
C GLU A 95 -6.93 -13.18 -19.44
N ILE A 96 -6.11 -12.76 -20.40
CA ILE A 96 -6.48 -11.73 -21.36
C ILE A 96 -7.60 -12.24 -22.30
N GLU A 97 -7.47 -13.45 -22.83
CA GLU A 97 -8.52 -14.05 -23.67
C GLU A 97 -9.85 -14.17 -22.91
N ARG A 98 -9.81 -14.59 -21.64
CA ARG A 98 -10.98 -14.63 -20.76
C ARG A 98 -11.58 -13.22 -20.58
N ALA A 99 -10.76 -12.22 -20.22
CA ALA A 99 -11.22 -10.86 -19.96
C ALA A 99 -11.88 -10.21 -21.18
N PHE A 100 -11.40 -10.51 -22.39
CA PHE A 100 -12.01 -10.02 -23.63
C PHE A 100 -13.22 -10.84 -24.09
N SER A 101 -13.37 -12.08 -23.64
CA SER A 101 -14.58 -12.88 -23.87
C SER A 101 -15.71 -12.54 -22.89
N GLU A 102 -15.39 -12.02 -21.70
CA GLU A 102 -16.31 -11.71 -20.61
C GLU A 102 -16.30 -10.20 -20.30
N LEU A 103 -16.57 -9.36 -21.29
CA LEU A 103 -16.56 -7.92 -21.14
C LEU A 103 -17.63 -7.42 -20.17
N ASP A 104 -17.25 -6.53 -19.28
CA ASP A 104 -18.09 -5.87 -18.28
C ASP A 104 -18.31 -4.38 -18.64
N TYR A 105 -18.80 -3.59 -17.71
CA TYR A 105 -18.94 -2.14 -17.79
C TYR A 105 -17.90 -1.42 -16.95
N LEU A 106 -17.56 -0.19 -17.32
CA LEU A 106 -16.70 0.67 -16.54
C LEU A 106 -17.35 0.98 -15.18
N SER A 107 -16.57 0.91 -14.11
CA SER A 107 -17.05 1.23 -12.76
C SER A 107 -16.89 2.71 -12.45
N TYR A 108 -17.92 3.51 -12.75
CA TYR A 108 -17.93 4.94 -12.41
C TYR A 108 -17.72 5.23 -10.92
N PRO A 109 -18.32 4.48 -9.98
CA PRO A 109 -18.04 4.69 -8.56
C PRO A 109 -16.55 4.49 -8.21
N LEU A 110 -15.89 3.50 -8.84
CA LEU A 110 -14.47 3.24 -8.61
C LEU A 110 -13.59 4.32 -9.24
N ALA A 111 -13.92 4.78 -10.45
CA ALA A 111 -13.26 5.91 -11.10
C ALA A 111 -13.41 7.21 -10.30
N ASN A 112 -14.62 7.50 -9.80
CA ASN A 112 -14.89 8.67 -8.96
C ASN A 112 -14.10 8.61 -7.64
N ALA A 113 -13.91 7.43 -7.05
CA ALA A 113 -13.06 7.25 -5.87
C ALA A 113 -11.59 7.54 -6.18
N GLY A 114 -11.13 7.23 -7.42
CA GLY A 114 -9.81 7.62 -7.94
C GLY A 114 -9.68 9.14 -8.07
N ALA A 115 -10.66 9.79 -8.71
CA ALA A 115 -10.71 11.25 -8.89
C ALA A 115 -10.72 11.99 -7.56
N ALA A 116 -11.61 11.62 -6.63
CA ALA A 116 -11.68 12.23 -5.31
C ALA A 116 -10.35 12.12 -4.54
N ARG A 117 -9.64 11.01 -4.71
CA ARG A 117 -8.30 10.85 -4.14
C ARG A 117 -7.29 11.84 -4.72
N GLN A 118 -7.28 12.01 -6.04
CA GLN A 118 -6.38 12.98 -6.69
C GLN A 118 -6.68 14.41 -6.25
N ASP A 119 -7.96 14.78 -6.17
CA ASP A 119 -8.41 16.10 -5.75
C ASP A 119 -7.99 16.40 -4.30
N ILE A 120 -8.22 15.46 -3.38
CA ILE A 120 -7.78 15.60 -1.98
C ILE A 120 -6.26 15.68 -1.88
N ASP A 121 -5.51 14.82 -2.58
CA ASP A 121 -4.05 14.83 -2.56
C ASP A 121 -3.49 16.16 -3.07
N LEU A 122 -4.10 16.77 -4.08
CA LEU A 122 -3.70 18.06 -4.63
C LEU A 122 -4.07 19.21 -3.68
N LEU A 123 -5.34 19.32 -3.30
CA LEU A 123 -5.83 20.42 -2.44
C LEU A 123 -5.16 20.42 -1.08
N TRP A 124 -5.14 19.26 -0.43
CA TRP A 124 -4.53 19.12 0.88
C TRP A 124 -3.01 19.28 0.83
N GLY A 125 -2.38 18.62 -0.14
CA GLY A 125 -0.94 18.72 -0.34
C GLY A 125 -0.49 20.17 -0.61
N ALA A 126 -1.18 20.89 -1.50
CA ALA A 126 -0.86 22.28 -1.80
C ALA A 126 -1.09 23.20 -0.60
N THR A 127 -2.26 23.12 0.05
CA THR A 127 -2.64 24.00 1.15
C THR A 127 -1.75 23.79 2.37
N LEU A 128 -1.61 22.54 2.84
CA LEU A 128 -0.84 22.26 4.06
C LEU A 128 0.66 22.40 3.86
N THR A 129 1.19 22.04 2.69
CA THR A 129 2.60 22.30 2.35
C THR A 129 2.92 23.78 2.42
N ARG A 130 2.06 24.64 1.86
CA ARG A 130 2.23 26.08 1.92
C ARG A 130 2.07 26.62 3.34
N ALA A 131 1.03 26.19 4.06
CA ALA A 131 0.80 26.61 5.44
C ALA A 131 2.01 26.33 6.34
N VAL A 132 2.52 25.11 6.33
CA VAL A 132 3.66 24.70 7.15
C VAL A 132 4.95 25.40 6.69
N SER A 133 5.17 25.52 5.38
CA SER A 133 6.37 26.17 4.83
C SER A 133 6.39 27.66 5.14
N LEU A 134 5.25 28.37 5.04
CA LEU A 134 5.11 29.77 5.38
C LEU A 134 5.32 30.00 6.89
N ALA A 135 4.68 29.19 7.75
CA ALA A 135 4.79 29.28 9.21
C ALA A 135 6.23 29.04 9.68
N THR A 136 6.97 28.14 9.03
CA THR A 136 8.35 27.82 9.38
C THR A 136 9.39 28.63 8.59
N ARG A 137 8.96 29.53 7.73
CA ARG A 137 9.81 30.35 6.83
C ARG A 137 10.76 29.52 5.98
N ARG A 138 10.29 28.36 5.51
CA ARG A 138 11.04 27.48 4.60
C ARG A 138 10.51 27.60 3.19
N PHE A 139 11.34 28.12 2.29
CA PHE A 139 10.96 28.43 0.91
C PHE A 139 11.93 27.81 -0.10
N GLY A 140 11.56 27.87 -1.37
CA GLY A 140 12.36 27.35 -2.49
C GLY A 140 12.58 25.85 -2.36
N SER A 141 13.81 25.38 -2.50
CA SER A 141 14.17 23.96 -2.37
C SER A 141 14.05 23.39 -0.96
N ASN A 142 13.86 24.24 0.06
CA ASN A 142 13.79 23.85 1.47
C ASN A 142 12.36 23.82 2.03
N PHE A 143 11.33 23.88 1.20
CA PHE A 143 9.95 23.82 1.65
C PHE A 143 9.66 22.49 2.37
N LEU A 144 8.70 22.53 3.29
CA LEU A 144 8.25 21.34 4.02
C LEU A 144 7.03 20.74 3.32
N SER A 145 7.24 19.65 2.62
CA SER A 145 6.16 18.92 1.98
C SER A 145 5.28 18.23 3.01
N VAL A 146 3.98 18.38 2.85
CA VAL A 146 2.95 17.70 3.65
C VAL A 146 2.11 16.87 2.69
N GLY A 147 1.89 15.62 3.03
CA GLY A 147 1.09 14.70 2.21
C GLY A 147 0.27 13.75 3.07
N ARG A 148 -0.82 13.29 2.51
CA ARG A 148 -1.80 12.40 3.15
C ARG A 148 -1.19 11.10 3.67
N VAL A 149 -0.14 10.60 3.06
CA VAL A 149 0.55 9.36 3.47
C VAL A 149 1.81 9.68 4.25
N GLN A 150 2.68 10.55 3.72
CA GLN A 150 3.99 10.81 4.30
C GLN A 150 3.93 11.43 5.71
N SER A 151 3.00 12.36 5.95
CA SER A 151 2.92 13.05 7.24
C SER A 151 2.40 12.16 8.37
N PRO A 152 1.31 11.38 8.22
CA PRO A 152 0.91 10.37 9.20
C PRO A 152 1.96 9.29 9.42
N THR A 153 2.64 8.84 8.36
CA THR A 153 3.73 7.86 8.51
C THR A 153 4.88 8.42 9.34
N LEU A 154 5.27 9.67 9.09
CA LEU A 154 6.26 10.34 9.93
C LEU A 154 5.78 10.47 11.39
N GLY A 155 4.50 10.79 11.60
CA GLY A 155 3.88 10.85 12.93
C GLY A 155 4.06 9.54 13.69
N LEU A 156 3.73 8.40 13.10
CA LEU A 156 3.90 7.08 13.70
C LEU A 156 5.37 6.78 14.06
N ILE A 157 6.31 7.18 13.21
CA ILE A 157 7.75 7.01 13.49
C ILE A 157 8.18 7.88 14.66
N VAL A 158 7.71 9.12 14.72
CA VAL A 158 8.01 10.05 15.81
C VAL A 158 7.43 9.56 17.13
N GLU A 159 6.17 9.11 17.14
CA GLU A 159 5.55 8.52 18.35
C GLU A 159 6.36 7.33 18.86
N ARG A 160 6.74 6.42 17.96
CA ARG A 160 7.56 5.26 18.32
C ARG A 160 8.93 5.65 18.85
N GLU A 161 9.56 6.66 18.28
CA GLU A 161 10.84 7.18 18.77
C GLU A 161 10.71 7.85 20.15
N MET A 162 9.59 8.56 20.40
CA MET A 162 9.32 9.13 21.72
C MET A 162 9.10 8.03 22.77
N GLU A 163 8.36 6.98 22.46
CA GLU A 163 8.22 5.79 23.32
C GLU A 163 9.60 5.16 23.61
N ARG A 164 10.43 4.99 22.58
CA ARG A 164 11.77 4.44 22.70
C ARG A 164 12.64 5.28 23.63
N ARG A 165 12.58 6.62 23.50
CA ARG A 165 13.35 7.54 24.35
C ARG A 165 12.84 7.58 25.80
N ALA A 166 11.54 7.40 25.99
CA ALA A 166 10.93 7.34 27.32
C ALA A 166 11.13 5.97 28.00
N HIS A 167 11.56 4.96 27.25
CA HIS A 167 11.74 3.61 27.79
C HIS A 167 12.90 3.57 28.80
N VAL A 168 12.58 3.17 30.01
CA VAL A 168 13.56 2.91 31.07
C VAL A 168 13.76 1.38 31.16
N PRO A 169 14.95 0.87 30.79
CA PRO A 169 15.22 -0.56 30.88
C PRO A 169 15.15 -1.03 32.34
N LYS A 170 14.39 -2.10 32.55
CA LYS A 170 14.37 -2.79 33.87
C LYS A 170 15.11 -4.10 33.74
N PRO A 171 16.08 -4.38 34.63
CA PRO A 171 16.73 -5.68 34.65
C PRO A 171 15.74 -6.76 35.07
N PHE A 172 15.94 -7.94 34.56
CA PHE A 172 15.25 -9.15 34.98
C PHE A 172 16.23 -10.31 35.00
N TRP A 173 15.87 -11.37 35.71
CA TRP A 173 16.69 -12.55 35.86
C TRP A 173 15.88 -13.77 35.38
N GLU A 174 16.58 -14.68 34.72
CA GLU A 174 16.04 -15.94 34.27
C GLU A 174 16.85 -17.06 34.91
N VAL A 175 16.21 -18.12 35.35
CA VAL A 175 16.86 -19.28 35.96
C VAL A 175 16.74 -20.46 34.98
N PHE A 176 17.90 -20.99 34.61
CA PHE A 176 18.03 -22.14 33.71
C PHE A 176 18.69 -23.29 34.48
N ALA A 177 18.29 -24.52 34.10
CA ALA A 177 18.95 -25.71 34.56
C ALA A 177 19.33 -26.61 33.38
N LYS A 178 20.58 -27.04 33.31
CA LYS A 178 21.02 -28.05 32.35
C LYS A 178 20.94 -29.43 33.00
N PHE A 179 20.20 -30.31 32.44
CA PHE A 179 20.03 -31.69 32.89
C PHE A 179 20.82 -32.65 32.00
N GLU A 180 21.50 -33.57 32.63
CA GLU A 180 22.21 -34.68 31.98
C GLU A 180 21.44 -35.99 32.19
N HIS A 181 21.15 -36.71 31.08
CA HIS A 181 20.51 -38.00 31.07
C HIS A 181 21.29 -38.97 30.16
N PRO A 182 21.29 -40.27 30.38
CA PRO A 182 22.02 -41.22 29.51
C PRO A 182 21.72 -41.10 28.03
N ASP A 183 20.49 -40.71 27.67
CA ASP A 183 20.04 -40.55 26.28
C ASP A 183 20.30 -39.14 25.71
N GLY A 184 20.87 -38.22 26.48
CA GLY A 184 21.20 -36.84 26.03
C GLY A 184 21.05 -35.78 27.12
N SER A 185 21.43 -34.55 26.79
CA SER A 185 21.28 -33.42 27.68
C SER A 185 20.22 -32.46 27.16
N PHE A 186 19.54 -31.77 28.07
CA PHE A 186 18.57 -30.74 27.72
C PHE A 186 18.63 -29.56 28.70
N GLU A 187 18.23 -28.41 28.24
CA GLU A 187 18.09 -27.20 29.04
C GLU A 187 16.62 -26.98 29.40
N ALA A 188 16.36 -26.60 30.62
CA ALA A 188 15.02 -26.29 31.11
C ALA A 188 15.01 -24.90 31.73
N HIS A 189 13.91 -24.19 31.52
CA HIS A 189 13.66 -22.89 32.11
C HIS A 189 12.82 -23.06 33.38
N HIS A 190 13.00 -22.14 34.32
CA HIS A 190 12.14 -22.09 35.49
C HIS A 190 10.69 -21.79 35.08
N ALA A 191 9.71 -22.28 35.87
CA ALA A 191 8.29 -22.08 35.58
C ALA A 191 7.87 -20.60 35.55
N VAL A 192 8.57 -19.76 36.34
CA VAL A 192 8.49 -18.30 36.23
C VAL A 192 9.50 -17.87 35.17
N ASP A 193 9.01 -17.34 34.06
CA ASP A 193 9.81 -16.93 32.90
C ASP A 193 10.83 -15.82 33.27
N LYS A 194 10.36 -14.80 34.02
CA LYS A 194 11.19 -13.64 34.39
C LYS A 194 10.99 -13.27 35.85
N PHE A 195 12.07 -13.13 36.57
CA PHE A 195 12.10 -12.57 37.90
C PHE A 195 12.48 -11.10 37.81
N TRP A 196 11.69 -10.22 38.39
CA TRP A 196 11.95 -8.79 38.38
C TRP A 196 12.77 -8.32 39.56
N GLU A 197 12.92 -9.17 40.59
CA GLU A 197 13.76 -8.96 41.74
C GLU A 197 14.82 -10.05 41.80
N ARG A 198 16.09 -9.63 42.00
CA ARG A 198 17.21 -10.58 42.06
C ARG A 198 17.06 -11.58 43.20
N SER A 199 16.56 -11.12 44.36
CA SER A 199 16.34 -11.99 45.51
C SER A 199 15.43 -13.17 45.26
N GLU A 200 14.40 -12.98 44.39
CA GLU A 200 13.47 -14.04 43.98
C GLU A 200 14.17 -15.06 43.07
N ALA A 201 15.02 -14.60 42.14
CA ALA A 201 15.81 -15.48 41.30
C ALA A 201 16.85 -16.26 42.09
N ASP A 202 17.52 -15.60 43.02
CA ASP A 202 18.51 -16.23 43.94
C ASP A 202 17.80 -17.28 44.85
N ALA A 203 16.60 -17.00 45.35
CA ALA A 203 15.80 -17.95 46.12
C ALA A 203 15.35 -19.15 45.27
N ALA A 204 14.93 -18.94 44.03
CA ALA A 204 14.58 -20.01 43.11
C ALA A 204 15.80 -20.88 42.81
N LEU A 205 16.98 -20.31 42.60
CA LEU A 205 18.21 -21.02 42.38
C LEU A 205 18.62 -21.85 43.61
N ALA A 206 18.55 -21.25 44.82
CA ALA A 206 18.87 -21.94 46.08
C ALA A 206 17.91 -23.08 46.41
N GLY A 207 16.66 -23.01 45.90
CA GLY A 207 15.64 -24.08 46.06
C GLY A 207 15.81 -25.26 45.10
N THR A 208 16.78 -25.23 44.19
CA THR A 208 17.03 -26.32 43.26
C THR A 208 17.71 -27.52 43.95
N ALA A 209 17.28 -28.72 43.60
CA ALA A 209 17.85 -29.97 44.09
C ALA A 209 18.19 -30.93 42.96
N SER A 210 19.20 -31.75 43.16
CA SER A 210 19.58 -32.84 42.26
C SER A 210 19.31 -34.22 42.94
N PRO A 211 18.77 -35.20 42.21
CA PRO A 211 18.39 -35.18 40.79
C PRO A 211 17.03 -34.52 40.52
N GLY A 212 16.86 -33.99 39.31
CA GLY A 212 15.56 -33.52 38.82
C GLY A 212 14.63 -34.69 38.51
N VAL A 213 13.34 -34.53 38.78
CA VAL A 213 12.31 -35.56 38.51
C VAL A 213 11.29 -35.02 37.51
N VAL A 214 11.10 -35.74 36.41
CA VAL A 214 10.04 -35.45 35.42
C VAL A 214 8.68 -35.80 36.01
N LYS A 215 7.85 -34.79 36.28
CA LYS A 215 6.50 -34.98 36.86
C LYS A 215 5.46 -35.31 35.79
N SER A 216 5.56 -34.71 34.63
CA SER A 216 4.62 -34.94 33.55
C SER A 216 5.25 -34.65 32.19
N VAL A 217 4.77 -35.30 31.16
CA VAL A 217 5.11 -35.06 29.77
C VAL A 217 3.82 -34.84 29.01
N THR A 218 3.72 -33.69 28.33
CA THR A 218 2.56 -33.37 27.49
C THR A 218 3.00 -33.25 26.05
N ALA A 219 2.47 -34.10 25.19
CA ALA A 219 2.69 -34.00 23.75
C ALA A 219 1.51 -33.30 23.08
N ARG A 220 1.79 -32.28 22.29
CA ARG A 220 0.77 -31.57 21.50
C ARG A 220 1.11 -31.69 20.02
N LYS A 221 0.20 -32.31 19.27
CA LYS A 221 0.30 -32.33 17.80
C LYS A 221 -0.21 -31.00 17.25
N THR A 222 0.65 -30.27 16.59
CA THR A 222 0.29 -29.02 15.88
C THR A 222 0.36 -29.24 14.38
N THR A 223 -0.66 -28.78 13.67
CA THR A 223 -0.67 -28.79 12.20
C THR A 223 -0.33 -27.39 11.73
N ARG A 224 0.75 -27.26 10.98
CA ARG A 224 1.13 -25.99 10.34
C ARG A 224 0.46 -25.95 8.97
N LYS A 225 -0.42 -24.97 8.77
CA LYS A 225 -1.00 -24.72 7.45
C LYS A 225 0.05 -24.09 6.53
N PRO A 226 -0.03 -24.30 5.21
CA PRO A 226 0.80 -23.56 4.27
C PRO A 226 0.55 -22.04 4.42
N PRO A 227 1.56 -21.20 4.15
CA PRO A 227 1.38 -19.76 4.18
C PRO A 227 0.34 -19.34 3.13
N THR A 228 -0.39 -18.28 3.43
CA THR A 228 -1.27 -17.63 2.44
C THR A 228 -0.44 -16.99 1.35
N PRO A 229 -0.99 -16.83 0.12
CA PRO A 229 -0.36 -16.02 -0.90
C PRO A 229 -0.02 -14.61 -0.37
N TYR A 230 1.03 -14.01 -0.90
CA TYR A 230 1.45 -12.67 -0.50
C TYR A 230 0.39 -11.62 -0.85
N ASN A 231 0.13 -10.72 0.09
CA ASN A 231 -0.32 -9.38 -0.23
C ASN A 231 0.90 -8.46 -0.37
N THR A 232 0.71 -7.24 -0.85
CA THR A 232 1.80 -6.28 -1.10
C THR A 232 2.65 -5.99 0.13
N THR A 233 2.03 -5.85 1.31
CA THR A 233 2.75 -5.59 2.58
C THR A 233 3.60 -6.78 2.99
N ALA A 234 3.04 -7.99 2.99
CA ALA A 234 3.76 -9.20 3.34
C ALA A 234 4.90 -9.48 2.35
N PHE A 235 4.65 -9.24 1.05
CA PHE A 235 5.65 -9.39 0.01
C PHE A 235 6.84 -8.44 0.22
N THR A 236 6.60 -7.14 0.38
CA THR A 236 7.66 -6.15 0.56
C THR A 236 8.43 -6.35 1.86
N THR A 237 7.76 -6.78 2.94
CA THR A 237 8.39 -7.11 4.22
C THR A 237 9.31 -8.32 4.09
N ASP A 238 8.83 -9.40 3.47
CA ASP A 238 9.60 -10.64 3.31
C ASP A 238 10.76 -10.45 2.33
N ALA A 239 10.55 -9.71 1.23
CA ALA A 239 11.60 -9.33 0.30
C ALA A 239 12.70 -8.50 0.98
N SER A 240 12.33 -7.53 1.82
CA SER A 240 13.30 -6.74 2.57
C SER A 240 14.08 -7.57 3.58
N SER A 241 13.41 -8.46 4.33
CA SER A 241 14.04 -9.26 5.37
C SER A 241 14.93 -10.38 4.84
N ARG A 242 14.55 -11.02 3.73
CA ARG A 242 15.28 -12.16 3.15
C ARG A 242 16.31 -11.77 2.09
N LEU A 243 16.00 -10.76 1.27
CA LEU A 243 16.84 -10.36 0.15
C LEU A 243 17.61 -9.07 0.41
N GLY A 244 17.29 -8.33 1.48
CA GLY A 244 17.95 -7.08 1.84
C GLY A 244 17.65 -5.93 0.85
N ILE A 245 16.57 -6.03 0.05
CA ILE A 245 16.18 -5.00 -0.92
C ILE A 245 15.15 -4.05 -0.30
N THR A 246 15.13 -2.81 -0.79
CA THR A 246 14.14 -1.83 -0.31
C THR A 246 12.73 -2.18 -0.80
N PRO A 247 11.65 -1.79 -0.08
CA PRO A 247 10.28 -1.97 -0.54
C PRO A 247 10.02 -1.39 -1.94
N ALA A 248 10.60 -0.22 -2.25
CA ALA A 248 10.49 0.39 -3.57
C ALA A 248 11.15 -0.46 -4.67
N SER A 249 12.32 -1.04 -4.39
CA SER A 249 12.97 -1.96 -5.34
C SER A 249 12.19 -3.27 -5.50
N ALA A 250 11.63 -3.81 -4.41
CA ALA A 250 10.78 -4.98 -4.46
C ALA A 250 9.53 -4.76 -5.32
N MET A 251 8.86 -3.60 -5.16
CA MET A 251 7.68 -3.26 -5.96
C MET A 251 8.02 -3.09 -7.44
N ARG A 252 9.14 -2.46 -7.79
CA ARG A 252 9.56 -2.33 -9.18
C ARG A 252 9.82 -3.69 -9.83
N ILE A 253 10.48 -4.61 -9.12
CA ILE A 253 10.70 -5.98 -9.61
C ILE A 253 9.36 -6.73 -9.76
N ALA A 254 8.43 -6.53 -8.83
CA ALA A 254 7.09 -7.11 -8.94
C ALA A 254 6.34 -6.58 -10.17
N GLU A 255 6.48 -5.30 -10.47
CA GLU A 255 5.90 -4.68 -11.66
C GLU A 255 6.48 -5.27 -12.96
N ASP A 256 7.81 -5.44 -13.04
CA ASP A 256 8.47 -6.12 -14.15
C ASP A 256 7.95 -7.57 -14.30
N LEU A 257 7.83 -8.33 -13.20
CA LEU A 257 7.30 -9.68 -13.22
C LEU A 257 5.82 -9.75 -13.62
N TYR A 258 5.03 -8.74 -13.26
CA TYR A 258 3.65 -8.62 -13.72
C TYR A 258 3.58 -8.35 -15.21
N MET A 259 4.40 -7.41 -15.72
CA MET A 259 4.46 -7.09 -17.16
C MET A 259 4.87 -8.30 -18.00
N ASP A 260 5.70 -9.19 -17.44
CA ASP A 260 6.12 -10.44 -18.07
C ASP A 260 5.13 -11.60 -17.86
N GLY A 261 4.03 -11.39 -17.13
CA GLY A 261 2.99 -12.38 -16.88
C GLY A 261 3.34 -13.46 -15.85
N PHE A 262 4.35 -13.27 -15.02
CA PHE A 262 4.76 -14.25 -13.99
C PHE A 262 3.94 -14.18 -12.71
N ILE A 263 3.42 -13.03 -12.37
CA ILE A 263 2.60 -12.81 -11.17
C ILE A 263 1.32 -12.04 -11.51
N SER A 264 0.35 -12.08 -10.60
CA SER A 264 -0.83 -11.22 -10.67
C SER A 264 -0.47 -9.77 -10.31
N TYR A 265 -1.38 -8.84 -10.63
CA TYR A 265 -1.23 -7.41 -10.40
C TYR A 265 -0.79 -7.10 -8.95
N PRO A 266 0.35 -6.42 -8.74
CA PRO A 266 0.99 -6.31 -7.42
C PRO A 266 0.47 -5.17 -6.54
N ARG A 267 -0.79 -4.71 -6.75
CA ARG A 267 -1.40 -3.64 -5.95
C ARG A 267 -2.55 -4.11 -5.08
#